data_a2df52b302281b927214fa589e14cf97
#
_entry.id   a2df52b302281b927214fa589e14cf97
#
_cell.length_a   1.000
_cell.length_b   1.000
_cell.length_c   1.000
_cell.angle_alpha   90.00
_cell.angle_beta   90.00
_cell.angle_gamma   90.00
#
_symmetry.space_group_name_H-M   'P 1'
#
loop_
_entity.id
_entity.type
_entity.pdbx_description
1 polymer ?
#
loop_
_entity_poly.entity_id
_entity_poly.type
_entity_poly.pdbx_seq_one_letter_code
_entity_poly.pdbx_strand_id
1 'polypeptide(L)'
;MSDIDEMNVGPRWYVAHTYSGYESKVKANLEKIVENRGLGDKIFDIRIPVETIVEKNGDVEKVVEVKVFPSYVYIKMVMTDETWHAVRNITGVTGFVGPGSRPTPLSDAEVEALNIEEVKVRLSFKEGDNVQIVGGLFEGYTGVVQAISDDLRNVTVLVKRGRRDMPVELETSMIKPAD
;
A
#
# COMPACT_ATOMS: atom_id res chain seq x y z
N MET A 1 -10.00 12.78 33.58
CA MET A 1 -9.21 12.13 32.53
C MET A 1 -10.12 11.25 31.71
N SER A 2 -10.19 11.49 30.43
CA SER A 2 -10.90 10.56 29.56
C SER A 2 -10.08 9.28 29.41
N ASP A 3 -10.74 8.15 29.26
CA ASP A 3 -10.07 6.86 29.01
C ASP A 3 -9.14 6.90 27.80
N ILE A 4 -9.31 7.90 26.94
CA ILE A 4 -8.48 8.12 25.76
C ILE A 4 -7.10 8.65 26.14
N ASP A 5 -7.01 9.48 27.17
CA ASP A 5 -5.73 10.04 27.63
C ASP A 5 -4.80 8.96 28.20
N GLU A 6 -5.36 7.93 28.81
CA GLU A 6 -4.59 6.80 29.33
C GLU A 6 -4.04 5.89 28.22
N MET A 7 -4.63 5.95 27.02
CA MET A 7 -4.21 5.18 25.88
C MET A 7 -3.13 5.87 25.03
N ASN A 8 -2.75 7.09 25.41
CA ASN A 8 -1.80 7.89 24.65
C ASN A 8 -0.35 7.40 24.87
N VAL A 9 0.03 6.38 24.13
CA VAL A 9 1.39 5.79 24.12
C VAL A 9 2.16 6.12 22.85
N GLY A 10 1.84 7.24 22.20
CA GLY A 10 2.43 7.67 20.95
C GLY A 10 1.60 7.27 19.72
N PRO A 11 2.15 7.48 18.51
CA PRO A 11 1.44 7.15 17.28
C PRO A 11 1.22 5.65 17.13
N ARG A 12 -0.01 5.27 16.84
CA ARG A 12 -0.39 3.89 16.56
C ARG A 12 -1.38 3.83 15.42
N TRP A 13 -1.50 2.66 14.82
CA TRP A 13 -2.49 2.42 13.78
C TRP A 13 -3.84 2.08 14.38
N TYR A 14 -4.86 2.79 13.94
CA TYR A 14 -6.25 2.56 14.28
C TYR A 14 -7.05 2.26 13.03
N VAL A 15 -8.13 1.52 13.17
CA VAL A 15 -9.00 1.16 12.07
C VAL A 15 -10.31 1.92 12.19
N ALA A 16 -10.68 2.64 11.16
CA ALA A 16 -11.98 3.29 11.05
C ALA A 16 -12.86 2.52 10.07
N HIS A 17 -14.09 2.28 10.45
CA HIS A 17 -15.09 1.66 9.58
C HIS A 17 -15.80 2.75 8.78
N THR A 18 -15.98 2.51 7.49
CA THR A 18 -16.65 3.43 6.57
C THR A 18 -17.80 2.73 5.85
N TYR A 19 -18.64 3.52 5.19
CA TYR A 19 -19.56 2.95 4.21
C TYR A 19 -18.77 2.39 3.04
N SER A 20 -19.27 1.32 2.44
CA SER A 20 -18.63 0.69 1.28
C SER A 20 -18.52 1.68 0.11
N GLY A 21 -17.33 1.80 -0.45
CA GLY A 21 -17.05 2.74 -1.53
C GLY A 21 -16.65 4.15 -1.09
N TYR A 22 -16.70 4.46 0.22
CA TYR A 22 -16.33 5.77 0.76
C TYR A 22 -14.88 5.87 1.24
N GLU A 23 -14.10 4.82 1.15
CA GLU A 23 -12.74 4.76 1.70
C GLU A 23 -11.85 5.87 1.14
N SER A 24 -11.83 6.05 -0.17
CA SER A 24 -11.01 7.08 -0.82
C SER A 24 -11.50 8.49 -0.48
N LYS A 25 -12.81 8.68 -0.37
CA LYS A 25 -13.41 9.95 0.00
C LYS A 25 -13.12 10.32 1.44
N VAL A 26 -13.20 9.35 2.34
CA VAL A 26 -12.84 9.52 3.75
C VAL A 26 -11.37 9.89 3.89
N LYS A 27 -10.48 9.20 3.19
CA LYS A 27 -9.06 9.52 3.17
C LYS A 27 -8.80 10.96 2.72
N ALA A 28 -9.38 11.36 1.59
CA ALA A 28 -9.21 12.71 1.03
C ALA A 28 -9.74 13.78 1.99
N ASN A 29 -10.91 13.57 2.57
CA ASN A 29 -11.50 14.50 3.53
C ASN A 29 -10.70 14.61 4.82
N LEU A 30 -10.17 13.48 5.31
CA LEU A 30 -9.33 13.48 6.49
C LEU A 30 -8.01 14.19 6.26
N GLU A 31 -7.38 14.00 5.12
CA GLU A 31 -6.16 14.72 4.73
C GLU A 31 -6.38 16.23 4.72
N LYS A 32 -7.53 16.69 4.22
CA LYS A 32 -7.90 18.10 4.23
C LYS A 32 -8.07 18.65 5.64
N ILE A 33 -8.67 17.88 6.54
CA ILE A 33 -8.86 18.30 7.93
C ILE A 33 -7.52 18.36 8.65
N VAL A 34 -6.64 17.41 8.42
CA VAL A 34 -5.28 17.41 8.96
C VAL A 34 -4.53 18.69 8.57
N GLU A 35 -4.63 19.06 7.31
CA GLU A 35 -4.01 20.28 6.79
C GLU A 35 -4.66 21.53 7.36
N ASN A 36 -6.01 21.62 7.31
CA ASN A 36 -6.75 22.82 7.72
C ASN A 36 -6.70 23.09 9.22
N ARG A 37 -6.65 22.04 10.03
CA ARG A 37 -6.63 22.15 11.51
C ARG A 37 -5.24 22.01 12.11
N GLY A 38 -4.20 21.80 11.28
CA GLY A 38 -2.83 21.64 11.75
C GLY A 38 -2.63 20.38 12.58
N LEU A 39 -3.28 19.28 12.23
CA LEU A 39 -3.19 18.00 12.94
C LEU A 39 -2.06 17.10 12.44
N GLY A 40 -1.15 17.62 11.63
CA GLY A 40 -0.04 16.85 11.07
C GLY A 40 0.94 16.29 12.08
N ASP A 41 0.95 16.83 13.29
CA ASP A 41 1.74 16.34 14.43
C ASP A 41 1.03 15.24 15.23
N LYS A 42 -0.23 14.96 14.91
CA LYS A 42 -1.06 13.96 15.60
C LYS A 42 -1.60 12.88 14.68
N ILE A 43 -1.84 13.19 13.41
CA ILE A 43 -2.27 12.23 12.38
C ILE A 43 -1.17 12.17 11.34
N PHE A 44 -0.46 11.05 11.26
CA PHE A 44 0.77 10.92 10.48
C PHE A 44 0.56 10.25 9.13
N ASP A 45 -0.34 9.28 9.05
CA ASP A 45 -0.57 8.54 7.82
C ASP A 45 -2.01 8.03 7.76
N ILE A 46 -2.53 7.93 6.57
CA ILE A 46 -3.87 7.42 6.30
C ILE A 46 -3.74 6.46 5.13
N ARG A 47 -4.13 5.20 5.33
CA ARG A 47 -4.00 4.19 4.29
C ARG A 47 -5.28 3.41 4.10
N ILE A 48 -5.56 3.13 2.83
CA ILE A 48 -6.61 2.19 2.43
C ILE A 48 -5.88 0.88 2.13
N PRO A 49 -6.24 -0.23 2.80
CA PRO A 49 -5.57 -1.49 2.53
C PRO A 49 -5.85 -1.95 1.10
N VAL A 50 -4.80 -1.99 0.31
CA VAL A 50 -4.87 -2.45 -1.09
C VAL A 50 -3.80 -3.50 -1.32
N GLU A 51 -4.12 -4.48 -2.13
CA GLU A 51 -3.16 -5.46 -2.62
C GLU A 51 -2.97 -5.22 -4.10
N THR A 52 -1.71 -5.14 -4.51
CA THR A 52 -1.40 -5.02 -5.93
C THR A 52 -1.34 -6.43 -6.52
N ILE A 53 -2.22 -6.71 -7.45
CA ILE A 53 -2.29 -8.00 -8.13
C ILE A 53 -1.86 -7.80 -9.58
N VAL A 54 -1.02 -8.71 -10.07
CA VAL A 54 -0.68 -8.74 -11.49
C VAL A 54 -1.69 -9.63 -12.19
N GLU A 55 -2.58 -9.03 -12.97
CA GLU A 55 -3.51 -9.78 -13.81
C GLU A 55 -2.86 -10.08 -15.15
N LYS A 56 -2.84 -11.35 -15.51
CA LYS A 56 -2.39 -11.79 -16.84
C LYS A 56 -3.58 -11.87 -17.77
N ASN A 57 -3.54 -11.09 -18.82
CA ASN A 57 -4.53 -11.14 -19.88
C ASN A 57 -3.82 -11.49 -21.20
N GLY A 58 -3.63 -12.79 -21.44
CA GLY A 58 -2.79 -13.26 -22.53
C GLY A 58 -1.32 -12.96 -22.27
N ASP A 59 -0.68 -12.24 -23.18
CA ASP A 59 0.72 -11.82 -23.06
C ASP A 59 0.89 -10.47 -22.35
N VAL A 60 -0.21 -9.85 -21.94
CA VAL A 60 -0.19 -8.56 -21.25
C VAL A 60 -0.41 -8.77 -19.75
N GLU A 61 0.56 -8.36 -18.96
CA GLU A 61 0.43 -8.29 -17.51
C GLU A 61 -0.04 -6.89 -17.12
N LYS A 62 -1.17 -6.82 -16.42
CA LYS A 62 -1.70 -5.57 -15.91
C LYS A 62 -1.61 -5.56 -14.40
N VAL A 63 -1.01 -4.52 -13.84
CA VAL A 63 -0.95 -4.31 -12.41
C VAL A 63 -2.24 -3.63 -11.97
N VAL A 64 -3.02 -4.29 -11.13
CA VAL A 64 -4.29 -3.79 -10.63
C VAL A 64 -4.23 -3.71 -9.12
N GLU A 65 -4.63 -2.57 -8.57
CA GLU A 65 -4.81 -2.42 -7.14
C GLU A 65 -6.20 -2.91 -6.75
N VAL A 66 -6.26 -3.88 -5.84
CA VAL A 66 -7.50 -4.45 -5.33
C VAL A 66 -7.60 -4.12 -3.85
N LYS A 67 -8.75 -3.61 -3.41
CA LYS A 67 -9.00 -3.36 -2.00
C LYS A 67 -9.13 -4.69 -1.25
N VAL A 68 -8.25 -4.92 -0.28
CA VAL A 68 -8.20 -6.17 0.50
C VAL A 68 -9.31 -6.21 1.55
N PHE A 69 -9.56 -5.07 2.20
CA PHE A 69 -10.60 -4.95 3.22
C PHE A 69 -11.48 -3.76 2.89
N PRO A 70 -12.56 -3.94 2.11
CA PRO A 70 -13.48 -2.84 1.83
C PRO A 70 -14.15 -2.35 3.10
N SER A 71 -14.51 -1.08 3.13
CA SER A 71 -15.15 -0.40 4.27
C SER A 71 -14.23 -0.11 5.46
N TYR A 72 -12.90 -0.23 5.30
CA TYR A 72 -11.94 0.08 6.35
C TYR A 72 -10.89 1.06 5.85
N VAL A 73 -10.47 1.97 6.75
CA VAL A 73 -9.38 2.90 6.54
C VAL A 73 -8.45 2.81 7.73
N TYR A 74 -7.16 2.66 7.49
CA TYR A 74 -6.15 2.63 8.54
C TYR A 74 -5.56 4.01 8.73
N ILE A 75 -5.48 4.46 9.98
CA ILE A 75 -5.01 5.78 10.35
C ILE A 75 -3.91 5.66 11.40
N LYS A 76 -2.72 6.15 11.09
CA LYS A 76 -1.62 6.24 12.06
C LYS A 76 -1.72 7.59 12.76
N MET A 77 -2.08 7.56 14.03
CA MET A 77 -2.40 8.76 14.78
C MET A 77 -2.11 8.61 16.27
N VAL A 78 -1.95 9.74 16.92
CA VAL A 78 -2.00 9.83 18.37
C VAL A 78 -3.46 9.98 18.76
N MET A 79 -3.99 9.06 19.56
CA MET A 79 -5.40 9.09 19.97
C MET A 79 -5.60 10.13 21.05
N THR A 80 -6.34 11.18 20.73
CA THR A 80 -6.79 12.23 21.66
C THR A 80 -8.26 12.51 21.39
N ASP A 81 -8.91 13.26 22.28
CA ASP A 81 -10.30 13.66 22.06
C ASP A 81 -10.45 14.44 20.76
N GLU A 82 -9.49 15.31 20.46
CA GLU A 82 -9.47 16.11 19.24
C GLU A 82 -9.38 15.25 17.98
N THR A 83 -8.45 14.31 17.94
CA THR A 83 -8.27 13.42 16.77
C THR A 83 -9.43 12.45 16.64
N TRP A 84 -9.94 11.95 17.75
CA TRP A 84 -11.12 11.06 17.76
C TRP A 84 -12.34 11.75 17.14
N HIS A 85 -12.63 12.98 17.58
CA HIS A 85 -13.74 13.77 17.01
C HIS A 85 -13.50 14.12 15.55
N ALA A 86 -12.27 14.50 15.20
CA ALA A 86 -11.94 14.84 13.82
C ALA A 86 -12.22 13.68 12.84
N VAL A 87 -11.84 12.47 13.21
CA VAL A 87 -12.07 11.28 12.39
C VAL A 87 -13.55 10.89 12.36
N ARG A 88 -14.21 10.87 13.53
CA ARG A 88 -15.61 10.48 13.62
C ARG A 88 -16.57 11.40 12.90
N ASN A 89 -16.21 12.67 12.75
CA ASN A 89 -17.04 13.66 12.07
C ASN A 89 -16.85 13.67 10.55
N ILE A 90 -15.95 12.85 10.01
CA ILE A 90 -15.79 12.72 8.57
C ILE A 90 -17.00 12.03 7.95
N THR A 91 -17.55 12.61 6.90
CA THR A 91 -18.65 12.00 6.15
C THR A 91 -18.22 10.67 5.56
N GLY A 92 -18.97 9.64 5.87
CA GLY A 92 -18.66 8.27 5.43
C GLY A 92 -18.04 7.39 6.51
N VAL A 93 -17.55 7.97 7.61
CA VAL A 93 -17.04 7.21 8.77
C VAL A 93 -18.21 6.82 9.67
N THR A 94 -18.32 5.53 9.96
CA THR A 94 -19.34 5.01 10.88
C THR A 94 -18.82 4.90 12.31
N GLY A 95 -17.52 4.77 12.50
CA GLY A 95 -16.88 4.71 13.82
C GLY A 95 -15.52 4.03 13.75
N PHE A 96 -14.86 3.97 14.90
CA PHE A 96 -13.62 3.21 15.04
C PHE A 96 -13.92 1.75 15.35
N VAL A 97 -13.01 0.86 14.93
CA VAL A 97 -13.06 -0.55 15.29
C VAL A 97 -12.50 -0.73 16.70
N GLY A 98 -13.25 -1.40 17.54
CA GLY A 98 -12.88 -1.70 18.92
C GLY A 98 -14.10 -2.03 19.77
N PRO A 99 -13.92 -2.58 20.95
CA PRO A 99 -15.04 -2.90 21.85
C PRO A 99 -15.75 -1.63 22.34
N GLY A 100 -17.05 -1.58 22.15
CA GLY A 100 -17.85 -0.40 22.49
C GLY A 100 -17.51 0.77 21.60
N SER A 101 -17.39 1.98 22.16
CA SER A 101 -17.00 3.20 21.44
C SER A 101 -15.51 3.54 21.59
N ARG A 102 -14.72 2.64 22.17
CA ARG A 102 -13.28 2.85 22.38
C ARG A 102 -12.48 2.33 21.20
N PRO A 103 -11.67 3.19 20.55
CA PRO A 103 -10.77 2.73 19.52
C PRO A 103 -9.68 1.82 20.10
N THR A 104 -9.44 0.68 19.48
CA THR A 104 -8.37 -0.23 19.87
C THR A 104 -7.24 -0.13 18.86
N PRO A 105 -6.01 0.22 19.28
CA PRO A 105 -4.90 0.25 18.34
C PRO A 105 -4.52 -1.15 17.86
N LEU A 106 -4.04 -1.22 16.63
CA LEU A 106 -3.49 -2.46 16.10
C LEU A 106 -2.17 -2.78 16.81
N SER A 107 -1.95 -4.05 17.11
CA SER A 107 -0.66 -4.51 17.62
C SER A 107 0.40 -4.50 16.51
N ASP A 108 1.67 -4.50 16.89
CA ASP A 108 2.77 -4.54 15.92
C ASP A 108 2.67 -5.77 15.02
N ALA A 109 2.24 -6.91 15.58
CA ALA A 109 2.04 -8.14 14.80
C ALA A 109 0.91 -8.00 13.78
N GLU A 110 -0.18 -7.33 14.14
CA GLU A 110 -1.30 -7.06 13.23
C GLU A 110 -0.90 -6.09 12.12
N VAL A 111 -0.13 -5.05 12.43
CA VAL A 111 0.39 -4.10 11.45
C VAL A 111 1.27 -4.83 10.43
N GLU A 112 2.16 -5.68 10.90
CA GLU A 112 3.03 -6.49 10.05
C GLU A 112 2.24 -7.47 9.19
N ALA A 113 1.29 -8.17 9.79
CA ALA A 113 0.46 -9.16 9.07
C ALA A 113 -0.39 -8.53 7.97
N LEU A 114 -0.88 -7.31 8.19
CA LEU A 114 -1.70 -6.57 7.22
C LEU A 114 -0.87 -5.80 6.19
N ASN A 115 0.46 -5.74 6.37
CA ASN A 115 1.38 -5.00 5.49
C ASN A 115 0.97 -3.53 5.29
N ILE A 116 0.48 -2.90 6.35
CA ILE A 116 -0.04 -1.52 6.26
C ILE A 116 1.06 -0.53 5.89
N GLU A 117 2.25 -0.69 6.43
CA GLU A 117 3.38 0.20 6.21
C GLU A 117 4.19 -0.14 4.95
N GLU A 118 4.06 -1.35 4.45
CA GLU A 118 4.74 -1.79 3.24
C GLU A 118 3.72 -2.07 2.14
N VAL A 119 3.80 -1.28 1.06
CA VAL A 119 3.09 -1.64 -0.16
C VAL A 119 3.90 -2.78 -0.80
N LYS A 120 3.53 -4.02 -0.50
CA LYS A 120 4.14 -5.15 -1.19
C LYS A 120 3.49 -5.29 -2.57
N VAL A 121 4.13 -4.70 -3.55
CA VAL A 121 3.87 -5.08 -4.93
C VAL A 121 4.39 -6.51 -5.06
N ARG A 122 3.49 -7.45 -5.26
CA ARG A 122 3.88 -8.84 -5.53
C ARG A 122 4.30 -8.94 -6.97
N LEU A 123 5.60 -8.94 -7.19
CA LEU A 123 6.14 -9.28 -8.49
C LEU A 123 6.10 -10.80 -8.65
N SER A 124 5.80 -11.24 -9.85
CA SER A 124 5.83 -12.68 -10.18
C SER A 124 7.26 -13.21 -10.35
N PHE A 125 8.25 -12.37 -10.18
CA PHE A 125 9.68 -12.69 -10.29
C PHE A 125 10.48 -11.93 -9.24
N LYS A 126 11.70 -12.37 -9.00
CA LYS A 126 12.66 -11.78 -8.05
C LYS A 126 14.04 -11.70 -8.69
N GLU A 127 14.96 -11.02 -8.00
CA GLU A 127 16.36 -10.98 -8.42
C GLU A 127 16.92 -12.39 -8.58
N GLY A 128 17.61 -12.61 -9.68
CA GLY A 128 18.17 -13.92 -10.04
C GLY A 128 17.25 -14.80 -10.87
N ASP A 129 15.99 -14.46 -11.03
CA ASP A 129 15.06 -15.24 -11.83
C ASP A 129 15.26 -14.98 -13.33
N ASN A 130 15.00 -16.02 -14.12
CA ASN A 130 14.93 -15.89 -15.57
C ASN A 130 13.60 -15.27 -15.98
N VAL A 131 13.67 -14.27 -16.83
CA VAL A 131 12.49 -13.54 -17.30
C VAL A 131 12.53 -13.37 -18.82
N GLN A 132 11.36 -13.19 -19.39
CA GLN A 132 11.19 -12.88 -20.81
C GLN A 132 10.65 -11.46 -20.94
N ILE A 133 11.19 -10.72 -21.89
CA ILE A 133 10.74 -9.37 -22.19
C ILE A 133 9.58 -9.47 -23.19
N VAL A 134 8.42 -8.90 -22.80
CA VAL A 134 7.18 -9.00 -23.59
C VAL A 134 6.76 -7.69 -24.24
N GLY A 135 7.54 -6.64 -24.08
CA GLY A 135 7.26 -5.35 -24.70
C GLY A 135 8.49 -4.47 -24.84
N GLY A 136 8.39 -3.44 -25.66
CA GLY A 136 9.46 -2.50 -25.92
C GLY A 136 10.45 -2.96 -26.98
N LEU A 137 11.64 -2.33 -26.99
CA LEU A 137 12.68 -2.59 -27.98
C LEU A 137 13.29 -4.00 -27.89
N PHE A 138 13.20 -4.61 -26.72
CA PHE A 138 13.80 -5.92 -26.44
C PHE A 138 12.77 -7.04 -26.35
N GLU A 139 11.59 -6.82 -26.89
CA GLU A 139 10.55 -7.85 -26.94
C GLU A 139 11.06 -9.15 -27.54
N GLY A 140 10.79 -10.25 -26.84
CA GLY A 140 11.24 -11.58 -27.27
C GLY A 140 12.59 -12.03 -26.72
N TYR A 141 13.36 -11.11 -26.12
CA TYR A 141 14.61 -11.47 -25.47
C TYR A 141 14.36 -12.06 -24.10
N THR A 142 15.25 -12.92 -23.67
CA THR A 142 15.27 -13.47 -22.32
C THR A 142 16.48 -12.95 -21.56
N GLY A 143 16.36 -12.89 -20.25
CA GLY A 143 17.46 -12.43 -19.41
C GLY A 143 17.26 -12.84 -17.97
N VAL A 144 18.17 -12.37 -17.12
CA VAL A 144 18.14 -12.61 -15.68
C VAL A 144 17.93 -11.28 -14.96
N VAL A 145 17.03 -11.24 -14.00
CA VAL A 145 16.78 -10.04 -13.18
C VAL A 145 18.03 -9.75 -12.35
N GLN A 146 18.66 -8.61 -12.59
CA GLN A 146 19.85 -8.18 -11.86
C GLN A 146 19.49 -7.32 -10.65
N ALA A 147 18.54 -6.42 -10.81
CA ALA A 147 18.11 -5.52 -9.74
C ALA A 147 16.66 -5.10 -9.96
N ILE A 148 15.98 -4.79 -8.87
CA ILE A 148 14.61 -4.27 -8.87
C ILE A 148 14.63 -2.95 -8.14
N SER A 149 14.00 -1.90 -8.70
CA SER A 149 13.92 -0.60 -8.03
C SER A 149 13.10 -0.67 -6.73
N ASP A 150 13.37 0.22 -5.80
CA ASP A 150 12.68 0.25 -4.50
C ASP A 150 11.16 0.43 -4.64
N ASP A 151 10.72 1.16 -5.66
CA ASP A 151 9.30 1.36 -5.96
C ASP A 151 8.68 0.20 -6.75
N LEU A 152 9.46 -0.80 -7.11
CA LEU A 152 9.07 -1.98 -7.87
C LEU A 152 8.49 -1.68 -9.28
N ARG A 153 8.72 -0.49 -9.79
CA ARG A 153 8.25 -0.06 -11.10
C ARG A 153 9.23 -0.39 -12.22
N ASN A 154 10.50 -0.36 -11.90
CA ASN A 154 11.57 -0.61 -12.86
C ASN A 154 12.41 -1.80 -12.44
N VAL A 155 12.95 -2.48 -13.41
CA VAL A 155 13.79 -3.65 -13.20
C VAL A 155 14.96 -3.60 -14.17
N THR A 156 16.15 -3.96 -13.68
CA THR A 156 17.33 -4.11 -14.52
C THR A 156 17.48 -5.58 -14.84
N VAL A 157 17.48 -5.91 -16.14
CA VAL A 157 17.60 -7.27 -16.65
C VAL A 157 18.89 -7.39 -17.43
N LEU A 158 19.67 -8.43 -17.14
CA LEU A 158 20.81 -8.81 -17.96
C LEU A 158 20.30 -9.59 -19.17
N VAL A 159 20.24 -8.93 -20.29
CA VAL A 159 19.79 -9.53 -21.56
C VAL A 159 20.97 -10.23 -22.22
N LYS A 160 20.79 -11.48 -22.57
CA LYS A 160 21.80 -12.25 -23.30
C LYS A 160 21.69 -11.94 -24.78
N ARG A 161 22.70 -11.27 -25.31
CA ARG A 161 22.82 -10.97 -26.73
C ARG A 161 24.10 -11.61 -27.27
N GLY A 162 23.98 -12.82 -27.80
CA GLY A 162 25.14 -13.57 -28.27
C GLY A 162 26.06 -13.99 -27.10
N ARG A 163 27.32 -13.56 -27.15
CA ARG A 163 28.32 -13.84 -26.11
C ARG A 163 28.42 -12.76 -25.03
N ARG A 164 27.60 -11.71 -25.10
CA ARG A 164 27.67 -10.57 -24.21
C ARG A 164 26.34 -10.40 -23.47
N ASP A 165 26.44 -10.18 -22.18
CA ASP A 165 25.30 -9.81 -21.34
C ASP A 165 25.26 -8.29 -21.26
N MET A 166 24.08 -7.70 -21.47
CA MET A 166 23.88 -6.26 -21.42
C MET A 166 22.81 -5.92 -20.40
N PRO A 167 23.11 -5.04 -19.42
CA PRO A 167 22.07 -4.59 -18.49
C PRO A 167 21.12 -3.63 -19.19
N VAL A 168 19.82 -3.89 -19.06
CA VAL A 168 18.76 -3.06 -19.62
C VAL A 168 17.77 -2.75 -18.54
N GLU A 169 17.46 -1.47 -18.36
CA GLU A 169 16.42 -1.04 -17.45
C GLU A 169 15.07 -1.01 -18.18
N LEU A 170 14.10 -1.71 -17.62
CA LEU A 170 12.76 -1.87 -18.19
C LEU A 170 11.70 -1.66 -17.12
N GLU A 171 10.50 -1.28 -17.56
CA GLU A 171 9.35 -1.29 -16.65
C GLU A 171 8.96 -2.72 -16.30
N THR A 172 8.57 -2.95 -15.05
CA THR A 172 8.16 -4.27 -14.58
C THR A 172 6.98 -4.85 -15.36
N SER A 173 6.14 -3.99 -15.93
CA SER A 173 5.02 -4.39 -16.78
C SER A 173 5.44 -5.01 -18.12
N MET A 174 6.68 -4.79 -18.53
CA MET A 174 7.23 -5.31 -19.81
C MET A 174 7.89 -6.68 -19.66
N ILE A 175 7.86 -7.26 -18.49
CA ILE A 175 8.60 -8.48 -18.16
C ILE A 175 7.67 -9.52 -17.55
N LYS A 176 7.86 -10.78 -17.94
CA LYS A 176 7.18 -11.91 -17.32
C LYS A 176 8.18 -13.00 -16.95
N PRO A 177 7.86 -13.85 -15.95
CA PRO A 177 8.71 -15.00 -15.67
C PRO A 177 8.89 -15.88 -16.91
N ALA A 178 10.10 -16.30 -17.15
CA ALA A 178 10.38 -17.27 -18.21
C ALA A 178 10.08 -18.68 -17.70
N ASP A 179 9.44 -19.47 -18.50
CA ASP A 179 9.16 -20.88 -18.20
C ASP A 179 10.43 -21.72 -18.30
#